data_cace60dc10daa394a5142bf27ee58102
#
_entry.id   cace60dc10daa394a5142bf27ee58102
#
_cell.length_a   1.000
_cell.length_b   1.000
_cell.length_c   1.000
_cell.angle_alpha   90.00
_cell.angle_beta   90.00
_cell.angle_gamma   90.00
#
_symmetry.space_group_name_H-M   'P 1'
#
loop_
_entity.id
_entity.type
_entity.pdbx_description
1 polymer ?
#
loop_
_entity_poly.entity_id
_entity_poly.type
_entity_poly.pdbx_seq_one_letter_code
_entity_poly.pdbx_strand_id
1 'polypeptide(L)'
;VTAFNDESAAGDALRRTLGIHRRRFLSTCTAVATAAIAAPVLGASPALAQDRGRGLGHDHGGDVLVPANKRGVILYTVRDATGRDPLASDLPSGFREVFKQLSRFGYRQVEFAGYGQHANAPGGASLESVQGAKLLRSWLDAYGLRAQGNHGFIPPSWPLTTADLDTFKKHLEIANILGMAHMGTGGDPTGSAYRADWDVAADKWNALGEIARREGIKLYTHNHDAAYGFLLDGGPLDAQGNPTRSSGIRKLEYFLKITDPKVVWLEMDIFWAHVAQYKFHTYTAHDGSTRENVFDPAGLVVRNNKRYPLFHAKDGVVNTTNGMGYDMVPFGTGVIDYTTFFSRVGDRNYHNPMVEQDNAPSATDPGQSLTHAKIGYDNLAALRRRRH
;
A
#
# COMPACT_ATOMS: atom_id res chain seq x y z
N VAL A 1 39.18 21.28 -0.48
CA VAL A 1 39.00 21.19 -1.93
C VAL A 1 39.38 19.77 -2.33
N THR A 2 38.52 19.02 -2.92
CA THR A 2 38.58 17.63 -3.43
C THR A 2 37.86 16.57 -2.58
N ALA A 3 36.53 16.43 -2.76
CA ALA A 3 35.78 15.21 -2.46
C ALA A 3 34.36 15.27 -3.03
N PHE A 4 34.18 15.49 -4.35
CA PHE A 4 32.85 15.52 -4.97
C PHE A 4 32.73 14.75 -6.31
N ASN A 5 33.67 13.86 -6.63
CA ASN A 5 33.64 13.17 -7.94
C ASN A 5 33.53 11.63 -7.89
N ASP A 6 33.26 11.00 -6.73
CA ASP A 6 33.28 9.52 -6.65
C ASP A 6 31.90 8.86 -6.60
N GLU A 7 30.81 9.61 -6.30
CA GLU A 7 29.47 9.03 -6.20
C GLU A 7 28.81 8.69 -7.55
N SER A 8 29.19 9.40 -8.61
CA SER A 8 28.70 9.15 -9.96
C SER A 8 29.22 7.83 -10.54
N ALA A 9 30.46 7.47 -10.25
CA ALA A 9 31.10 6.27 -10.75
C ALA A 9 30.56 4.98 -10.10
N ALA A 10 30.20 5.02 -8.81
CA ALA A 10 29.64 3.89 -8.10
C ALA A 10 28.20 3.57 -8.57
N GLY A 11 27.39 4.59 -8.84
CA GLY A 11 26.04 4.44 -9.40
C GLY A 11 26.05 3.80 -10.79
N ASP A 12 27.01 4.19 -11.64
CA ASP A 12 27.14 3.62 -12.97
C ASP A 12 27.70 2.20 -12.98
N ALA A 13 28.55 1.85 -12.01
CA ALA A 13 29.05 0.49 -11.83
C ALA A 13 27.91 -0.47 -11.40
N LEU A 14 27.04 -0.06 -10.49
CA LEU A 14 25.88 -0.84 -10.04
C LEU A 14 24.84 -1.01 -11.17
N ARG A 15 24.61 0.03 -11.97
CA ARG A 15 23.74 -0.02 -13.17
C ARG A 15 24.25 -1.02 -14.21
N ARG A 16 25.56 -1.14 -14.40
CA ARG A 16 26.18 -2.14 -15.30
C ARG A 16 26.03 -3.56 -14.75
N THR A 17 26.22 -3.74 -13.45
CA THR A 17 26.09 -5.04 -12.78
C THR A 17 24.66 -5.57 -12.79
N LEU A 18 23.66 -4.67 -12.71
CA LEU A 18 22.24 -5.01 -12.74
C LEU A 18 21.64 -5.04 -14.17
N GLY A 19 22.41 -4.70 -15.19
CA GLY A 19 21.97 -4.68 -16.60
C GLY A 19 20.95 -3.59 -16.92
N ILE A 20 20.95 -2.49 -16.16
CA ILE A 20 19.97 -1.39 -16.32
C ILE A 20 20.58 -0.32 -17.25
N HIS A 21 20.22 -0.35 -18.53
CA HIS A 21 20.59 0.69 -19.50
C HIS A 21 19.39 1.60 -19.82
N ARG A 22 19.56 2.91 -19.70
CA ARG A 22 18.54 3.95 -19.97
C ARG A 22 18.11 4.09 -21.43
N ARG A 23 18.78 3.45 -22.40
CA ARG A 23 18.45 3.54 -23.83
C ARG A 23 18.73 2.21 -24.54
N ARG A 24 17.69 1.48 -24.87
CA ARG A 24 17.45 0.56 -25.99
C ARG A 24 16.53 -0.58 -25.58
N PHE A 25 15.26 -0.37 -25.68
CA PHE A 25 14.28 -1.45 -25.84
C PHE A 25 13.31 -1.07 -26.96
N LEU A 26 13.79 -1.24 -28.18
CA LEU A 26 12.94 -1.44 -29.36
C LEU A 26 13.62 -2.47 -30.23
N SER A 27 12.84 -3.51 -30.55
CA SER A 27 13.09 -4.59 -31.53
C SER A 27 14.11 -5.68 -31.12
N THR A 28 13.62 -6.86 -30.80
CA THR A 28 13.57 -8.03 -31.71
C THR A 28 12.86 -9.18 -30.97
N CYS A 29 11.65 -9.48 -31.41
CA CYS A 29 10.99 -10.77 -31.13
C CYS A 29 11.59 -11.80 -32.08
N THR A 30 12.22 -12.86 -31.56
CA THR A 30 12.44 -14.10 -32.32
C THR A 30 11.84 -15.23 -31.50
N ALA A 31 10.83 -15.88 -32.05
CA ALA A 31 10.14 -17.03 -31.51
C ALA A 31 11.03 -18.27 -31.54
N VAL A 32 11.09 -19.00 -30.43
CA VAL A 32 11.52 -20.40 -30.45
C VAL A 32 10.39 -21.21 -29.78
N ALA A 33 9.75 -22.03 -30.59
CA ALA A 33 8.78 -23.02 -30.17
C ALA A 33 9.52 -24.27 -29.67
N THR A 34 9.16 -24.76 -28.47
CA THR A 34 9.51 -26.12 -28.08
C THR A 34 8.28 -26.82 -27.48
N ALA A 35 8.08 -28.03 -27.96
CA ALA A 35 6.91 -28.87 -27.79
C ALA A 35 6.70 -29.35 -26.32
N ALA A 36 5.44 -29.39 -25.90
CA ALA A 36 5.00 -30.02 -24.68
C ALA A 36 4.72 -31.50 -24.90
N ILE A 37 5.23 -32.37 -24.01
CA ILE A 37 4.81 -33.75 -23.87
C ILE A 37 3.87 -33.84 -22.68
N ALA A 38 2.64 -34.27 -22.94
CA ALA A 38 1.63 -34.50 -21.93
C ALA A 38 1.73 -35.93 -21.35
N ALA A 39 1.58 -36.07 -20.06
CA ALA A 39 1.24 -37.34 -19.42
C ALA A 39 0.06 -37.12 -18.43
N PRO A 40 -0.90 -38.03 -18.36
CA PRO A 40 -2.10 -37.86 -17.54
C PRO A 40 -1.87 -38.40 -16.12
N VAL A 41 -2.33 -37.66 -15.11
CA VAL A 41 -2.52 -38.18 -13.76
C VAL A 41 -4.00 -38.17 -13.41
N LEU A 42 -4.53 -39.34 -13.23
CA LEU A 42 -5.84 -39.64 -12.62
C LEU A 42 -5.76 -39.46 -11.12
N GLY A 43 -6.70 -38.76 -10.51
CA GLY A 43 -6.78 -38.63 -9.05
C GLY A 43 -8.04 -37.94 -8.56
N ALA A 44 -9.03 -38.72 -8.23
CA ALA A 44 -10.19 -38.58 -7.34
C ALA A 44 -10.52 -37.23 -6.70
N SER A 45 -11.74 -36.73 -6.99
CA SER A 45 -12.45 -35.69 -6.27
C SER A 45 -13.10 -36.24 -4.98
N PRO A 46 -13.06 -35.53 -3.85
CA PRO A 46 -14.02 -35.74 -2.77
C PRO A 46 -15.27 -34.88 -2.99
N ALA A 47 -16.41 -35.53 -2.79
CA ALA A 47 -17.73 -34.98 -2.91
C ALA A 47 -17.97 -33.81 -1.94
N LEU A 48 -18.45 -32.69 -2.45
CA LEU A 48 -19.00 -31.57 -1.67
C LEU A 48 -20.44 -31.93 -1.26
N ALA A 49 -20.67 -31.95 0.04
CA ALA A 49 -22.00 -32.02 0.63
C ALA A 49 -22.81 -30.77 0.23
N GLN A 50 -23.96 -30.98 -0.38
CA GLN A 50 -24.95 -29.96 -0.66
C GLN A 50 -25.62 -29.53 0.67
N ASP A 51 -25.33 -28.31 1.12
CA ASP A 51 -26.22 -27.64 2.08
C ASP A 51 -27.29 -26.87 1.29
N ARG A 52 -28.50 -27.37 1.37
CA ARG A 52 -29.70 -26.72 0.78
C ARG A 52 -30.36 -25.83 1.82
N GLY A 53 -30.36 -24.54 1.55
CA GLY A 53 -31.48 -23.71 1.96
C GLY A 53 -31.23 -22.61 2.96
N ARG A 54 -31.03 -21.39 2.40
CA ARG A 54 -31.79 -20.18 2.79
C ARG A 54 -31.63 -19.16 1.68
N GLY A 55 -32.75 -18.63 1.19
CA GLY A 55 -32.79 -17.71 0.08
C GLY A 55 -31.94 -16.47 0.32
N LEU A 56 -30.85 -16.39 -0.42
CA LEU A 56 -30.07 -15.16 -0.57
C LEU A 56 -30.86 -14.30 -1.57
N GLY A 57 -31.38 -13.17 -1.08
CA GLY A 57 -31.92 -12.13 -1.93
C GLY A 57 -30.94 -11.86 -3.06
N HIS A 58 -31.41 -11.80 -4.29
CA HIS A 58 -30.63 -11.39 -5.46
C HIS A 58 -30.13 -9.97 -5.22
N ASP A 59 -28.90 -9.87 -4.70
CA ASP A 59 -28.15 -8.62 -4.67
C ASP A 59 -27.92 -8.25 -6.15
N HIS A 60 -28.65 -7.25 -6.64
CA HIS A 60 -28.44 -6.70 -7.97
C HIS A 60 -27.03 -6.12 -8.00
N GLY A 61 -26.04 -6.92 -8.40
CA GLY A 61 -24.59 -6.65 -8.30
C GLY A 61 -24.07 -5.38 -9.02
N GLY A 62 -24.96 -4.54 -9.56
CA GLY A 62 -24.63 -3.31 -10.24
C GLY A 62 -24.23 -2.15 -9.34
N ASP A 63 -24.80 -2.04 -8.14
CA ASP A 63 -24.69 -0.85 -7.29
C ASP A 63 -23.58 -0.95 -6.21
N VAL A 64 -23.05 -2.14 -5.92
CA VAL A 64 -21.99 -2.36 -4.92
C VAL A 64 -20.68 -1.77 -5.39
N LEU A 65 -20.09 -0.86 -4.62
CA LEU A 65 -18.81 -0.20 -4.97
C LEU A 65 -17.59 -1.04 -4.59
N VAL A 66 -17.65 -1.78 -3.48
CA VAL A 66 -16.57 -2.68 -3.05
C VAL A 66 -17.08 -4.11 -2.95
N PRO A 67 -16.77 -4.98 -3.93
CA PRO A 67 -17.16 -6.39 -3.90
C PRO A 67 -16.70 -7.13 -2.64
N ALA A 68 -17.43 -8.13 -2.18
CA ALA A 68 -17.14 -8.83 -0.93
C ALA A 68 -15.72 -9.41 -0.88
N ASN A 69 -15.22 -9.94 -2.00
CA ASN A 69 -13.87 -10.50 -2.11
C ASN A 69 -12.75 -9.45 -2.16
N LYS A 70 -13.10 -8.15 -2.19
CA LYS A 70 -12.17 -7.01 -2.23
C LYS A 70 -12.13 -6.24 -0.92
N ARG A 71 -12.96 -6.60 0.07
CA ARG A 71 -12.98 -5.90 1.37
C ARG A 71 -11.82 -6.35 2.22
N GLY A 72 -10.90 -5.43 2.46
CA GLY A 72 -9.65 -5.65 3.17
C GLY A 72 -9.50 -4.77 4.41
N VAL A 73 -8.52 -5.13 5.23
CA VAL A 73 -8.07 -4.35 6.39
C VAL A 73 -6.55 -4.48 6.53
N ILE A 74 -5.89 -3.37 6.81
CA ILE A 74 -4.48 -3.42 7.20
C ILE A 74 -4.36 -3.76 8.70
N LEU A 75 -3.44 -4.67 9.02
CA LEU A 75 -3.25 -5.18 10.38
C LEU A 75 -2.69 -4.12 11.35
N TYR A 76 -2.20 -2.99 10.84
CA TYR A 76 -1.83 -1.84 11.65
C TYR A 76 -2.99 -1.31 12.48
N THR A 77 -4.20 -1.36 11.95
CA THR A 77 -5.44 -0.99 12.67
C THR A 77 -5.63 -1.78 13.95
N VAL A 78 -5.28 -3.06 13.95
CA VAL A 78 -5.47 -4.03 15.05
C VAL A 78 -4.14 -4.52 15.64
N ARG A 79 -3.08 -3.69 15.54
CA ARG A 79 -1.74 -4.06 16.01
C ARG A 79 -1.66 -4.33 17.52
N ASP A 80 -2.50 -3.69 18.33
CA ASP A 80 -2.64 -3.98 19.75
C ASP A 80 -3.18 -5.39 19.99
N ALA A 81 -4.13 -5.85 19.18
CA ALA A 81 -4.66 -7.20 19.28
C ALA A 81 -3.62 -8.25 18.83
N THR A 82 -2.82 -7.99 17.78
CA THR A 82 -1.71 -8.89 17.42
C THR A 82 -0.61 -8.90 18.49
N GLY A 83 -0.32 -7.75 19.10
CA GLY A 83 0.69 -7.59 20.17
C GLY A 83 0.21 -7.99 21.58
N ARG A 84 -1.06 -8.34 21.75
CA ARG A 84 -1.66 -8.67 23.06
C ARG A 84 -1.20 -10.04 23.55
N ASP A 85 -0.95 -10.13 24.86
CA ASP A 85 -0.65 -11.40 25.50
C ASP A 85 -1.90 -12.29 25.60
N PRO A 86 -1.91 -13.47 24.94
CA PRO A 86 -3.04 -14.39 24.99
C PRO A 86 -3.21 -15.05 26.37
N LEU A 87 -2.22 -14.98 27.25
CA LEU A 87 -2.33 -15.50 28.62
C LEU A 87 -2.89 -14.48 29.62
N ALA A 88 -2.90 -13.19 29.25
CA ALA A 88 -3.37 -12.09 30.09
C ALA A 88 -4.73 -11.53 29.66
N SER A 89 -5.37 -12.10 28.62
CA SER A 89 -6.60 -11.55 28.04
C SER A 89 -7.45 -12.61 27.36
N ASP A 90 -8.76 -12.56 27.57
CA ASP A 90 -9.75 -13.37 26.84
C ASP A 90 -10.10 -12.79 25.44
N LEU A 91 -9.58 -11.61 25.11
CA LEU A 91 -9.78 -10.99 23.80
C LEU A 91 -8.91 -11.67 22.76
N PRO A 92 -9.31 -11.63 21.44
CA PRO A 92 -8.49 -12.15 20.35
C PRO A 92 -7.07 -11.58 20.41
N SER A 93 -6.06 -12.47 20.44
CA SER A 93 -4.66 -12.11 20.67
C SER A 93 -3.74 -12.90 19.74
N GLY A 94 -2.73 -12.23 19.14
CA GLY A 94 -1.86 -12.79 18.13
C GLY A 94 -2.53 -12.95 16.76
N PHE A 95 -1.73 -13.16 15.71
CA PHE A 95 -2.23 -13.20 14.33
C PHE A 95 -3.35 -14.23 14.11
N ARG A 96 -3.21 -15.44 14.68
CA ARG A 96 -4.18 -16.51 14.45
C ARG A 96 -5.60 -16.13 14.86
N GLU A 97 -5.78 -15.62 16.10
CA GLU A 97 -7.12 -15.27 16.62
C GLU A 97 -7.62 -13.96 16.01
N VAL A 98 -6.73 -13.02 15.69
CA VAL A 98 -7.07 -11.81 14.94
C VAL A 98 -7.59 -12.16 13.54
N PHE A 99 -6.92 -13.04 12.78
CA PHE A 99 -7.40 -13.48 11.47
C PHE A 99 -8.78 -14.14 11.56
N LYS A 100 -8.98 -15.03 12.54
CA LYS A 100 -10.28 -15.66 12.81
C LYS A 100 -11.36 -14.60 13.04
N GLN A 101 -11.06 -13.57 13.82
CA GLN A 101 -12.02 -12.51 14.13
C GLN A 101 -12.31 -11.62 12.90
N LEU A 102 -11.30 -11.21 12.15
CA LEU A 102 -11.46 -10.43 10.92
C LEU A 102 -12.28 -11.19 9.86
N SER A 103 -12.02 -12.51 9.70
CA SER A 103 -12.83 -13.37 8.83
C SER A 103 -14.30 -13.44 9.26
N ARG A 104 -14.58 -13.50 10.57
CA ARG A 104 -15.96 -13.46 11.12
C ARG A 104 -16.65 -12.13 10.88
N PHE A 105 -15.92 -11.02 10.85
CA PHE A 105 -16.46 -9.73 10.47
C PHE A 105 -16.84 -9.66 8.99
N GLY A 106 -16.27 -10.54 8.16
CA GLY A 106 -16.55 -10.66 6.74
C GLY A 106 -15.39 -10.22 5.83
N TYR A 107 -14.28 -9.73 6.38
CA TYR A 107 -13.08 -9.42 5.58
C TYR A 107 -12.61 -10.63 4.79
N ARG A 108 -12.05 -10.39 3.62
CA ARG A 108 -11.47 -11.41 2.74
C ARG A 108 -10.03 -11.11 2.36
N GLN A 109 -9.57 -9.93 2.67
CA GLN A 109 -8.21 -9.50 2.39
C GLN A 109 -7.58 -8.87 3.64
N VAL A 110 -6.28 -9.07 3.81
CA VAL A 110 -5.46 -8.39 4.81
C VAL A 110 -4.22 -7.81 4.16
N GLU A 111 -3.75 -6.73 4.71
CA GLU A 111 -2.44 -6.19 4.46
C GLU A 111 -1.61 -6.25 5.75
N PHE A 112 -0.36 -6.68 5.62
CA PHE A 112 0.53 -6.76 6.77
C PHE A 112 1.21 -5.41 7.03
N ALA A 113 1.47 -5.14 8.31
CA ALA A 113 2.32 -4.05 8.79
C ALA A 113 3.44 -4.64 9.65
N GLY A 114 4.23 -5.52 9.04
CA GLY A 114 5.22 -6.34 9.73
C GLY A 114 4.66 -7.67 10.26
N TYR A 115 5.52 -8.46 10.90
CA TYR A 115 5.25 -9.85 11.28
C TYR A 115 5.48 -10.11 12.79
N GLY A 116 5.47 -9.05 13.60
CA GLY A 116 5.60 -9.13 15.06
C GLY A 116 4.28 -9.41 15.75
N GLN A 117 4.31 -10.22 16.81
CA GLN A 117 3.20 -10.48 17.71
C GLN A 117 3.68 -10.70 19.14
N HIS A 118 2.78 -10.99 20.09
CA HIS A 118 3.21 -11.31 21.45
C HIS A 118 3.96 -12.64 21.50
N ALA A 119 4.98 -12.74 22.39
CA ALA A 119 5.82 -13.94 22.50
C ALA A 119 5.05 -15.21 22.91
N ASN A 120 3.96 -15.06 23.69
CA ASN A 120 3.10 -16.17 24.11
C ASN A 120 2.08 -16.57 23.03
N ALA A 121 1.97 -15.83 21.93
CA ALA A 121 1.10 -16.21 20.82
C ALA A 121 1.70 -17.38 20.01
N PRO A 122 0.86 -18.25 19.39
CA PRO A 122 1.35 -19.35 18.58
C PRO A 122 2.37 -18.90 17.52
N GLY A 123 3.53 -19.54 17.47
CA GLY A 123 4.63 -19.21 16.57
C GLY A 123 5.66 -18.24 17.14
N GLY A 124 5.46 -17.68 18.36
CA GLY A 124 6.40 -16.80 19.04
C GLY A 124 6.34 -15.34 18.59
N ALA A 125 7.28 -14.53 19.07
CA ALA A 125 7.25 -13.06 18.94
C ALA A 125 7.40 -12.53 17.50
N SER A 126 8.10 -13.25 16.64
CA SER A 126 8.35 -12.84 15.27
C SER A 126 8.11 -13.98 14.29
N LEU A 127 7.29 -13.71 13.29
CA LEU A 127 7.02 -14.62 12.17
C LEU A 127 7.73 -14.20 10.88
N GLU A 128 8.74 -13.32 10.98
CA GLU A 128 9.57 -12.85 9.87
C GLU A 128 10.63 -13.87 9.46
N SER A 129 10.15 -15.04 9.05
CA SER A 129 10.99 -16.14 8.55
C SER A 129 10.20 -17.00 7.57
N VAL A 130 10.89 -17.87 6.82
CA VAL A 130 10.23 -18.83 5.93
C VAL A 130 9.22 -19.69 6.67
N GLN A 131 9.58 -20.20 7.86
CA GLN A 131 8.68 -21.00 8.70
C GLN A 131 7.51 -20.17 9.22
N GLY A 132 7.77 -18.96 9.69
CA GLY A 132 6.73 -18.03 10.15
C GLY A 132 5.76 -17.67 9.02
N ALA A 133 6.27 -17.41 7.82
CA ALA A 133 5.45 -17.13 6.64
C ALA A 133 4.55 -18.33 6.26
N LYS A 134 5.09 -19.57 6.30
CA LYS A 134 4.29 -20.78 6.08
C LYS A 134 3.19 -20.95 7.14
N LEU A 135 3.49 -20.64 8.40
CA LEU A 135 2.52 -20.69 9.49
C LEU A 135 1.41 -19.64 9.30
N LEU A 136 1.78 -18.38 9.02
CA LEU A 136 0.84 -17.31 8.69
C LEU A 136 -0.04 -17.70 7.49
N ARG A 137 0.55 -18.26 6.43
CA ARG A 137 -0.18 -18.72 5.26
C ARG A 137 -1.22 -19.78 5.62
N SER A 138 -0.86 -20.75 6.46
CA SER A 138 -1.80 -21.79 6.90
C SER A 138 -2.99 -21.22 7.66
N TRP A 139 -2.79 -20.19 8.48
CA TRP A 139 -3.88 -19.52 9.19
C TRP A 139 -4.76 -18.67 8.26
N LEU A 140 -4.15 -17.96 7.30
CA LEU A 140 -4.91 -17.23 6.27
C LEU A 140 -5.83 -18.17 5.50
N ASP A 141 -5.31 -19.32 5.05
CA ASP A 141 -6.08 -20.34 4.32
C ASP A 141 -7.21 -20.92 5.18
N ALA A 142 -6.92 -21.25 6.47
CA ALA A 142 -7.90 -21.78 7.40
C ALA A 142 -9.08 -20.83 7.65
N TYR A 143 -8.87 -19.51 7.55
CA TYR A 143 -9.91 -18.50 7.77
C TYR A 143 -10.41 -17.85 6.48
N GLY A 144 -9.98 -18.31 5.31
CA GLY A 144 -10.43 -17.80 4.01
C GLY A 144 -10.01 -16.35 3.75
N LEU A 145 -8.85 -15.93 4.29
CA LEU A 145 -8.24 -14.63 4.07
C LEU A 145 -7.14 -14.70 3.01
N ARG A 146 -6.88 -13.59 2.33
CA ARG A 146 -5.78 -13.43 1.39
C ARG A 146 -4.90 -12.27 1.79
N ALA A 147 -3.59 -12.48 1.83
CA ALA A 147 -2.64 -11.40 1.95
C ALA A 147 -2.54 -10.65 0.62
N GLN A 148 -2.73 -9.33 0.62
CA GLN A 148 -2.65 -8.50 -0.57
C GLN A 148 -1.34 -7.73 -0.66
N GLY A 149 -0.81 -7.31 0.46
CA GLY A 149 0.41 -6.53 0.56
C GLY A 149 1.02 -6.56 1.95
N ASN A 150 2.15 -5.91 2.07
CA ASN A 150 2.85 -5.69 3.34
C ASN A 150 3.61 -4.36 3.30
N HIS A 151 3.51 -3.58 4.36
CA HIS A 151 4.48 -2.53 4.67
C HIS A 151 5.78 -3.21 5.13
N GLY A 152 6.57 -3.65 4.16
CA GLY A 152 7.78 -4.41 4.35
C GLY A 152 9.04 -3.55 4.38
N PHE A 153 10.19 -4.20 4.27
CA PHE A 153 11.48 -3.54 4.23
C PHE A 153 11.75 -2.96 2.85
N ILE A 154 11.98 -1.65 2.80
CA ILE A 154 12.54 -0.94 1.65
C ILE A 154 13.95 -0.46 2.06
N PRO A 155 15.00 -0.84 1.32
CA PRO A 155 16.37 -0.42 1.62
C PRO A 155 16.47 1.08 1.86
N PRO A 156 17.08 1.53 2.96
CA PRO A 156 17.25 2.98 3.24
C PRO A 156 18.27 3.62 2.31
N SER A 157 19.35 2.91 1.97
CA SER A 157 20.49 3.46 1.22
C SER A 157 20.27 3.46 -0.30
N TRP A 158 20.97 4.38 -0.94
CA TRP A 158 21.16 4.42 -2.38
C TRP A 158 22.53 5.03 -2.69
N PRO A 159 23.41 4.34 -3.45
CA PRO A 159 23.22 3.00 -4.07
C PRO A 159 22.97 1.88 -3.05
N LEU A 160 22.30 0.82 -3.51
CA LEU A 160 21.94 -0.33 -2.67
C LEU A 160 23.19 -1.09 -2.21
N THR A 161 23.26 -1.42 -0.92
CA THR A 161 24.30 -2.33 -0.38
C THR A 161 23.90 -3.80 -0.60
N THR A 162 24.87 -4.72 -0.54
CA THR A 162 24.59 -6.17 -0.61
C THR A 162 23.66 -6.60 0.53
N ALA A 163 23.89 -6.12 1.76
CA ALA A 163 23.05 -6.44 2.92
C ALA A 163 21.59 -5.97 2.75
N ASP A 164 21.41 -4.76 2.18
CA ASP A 164 20.07 -4.24 1.86
C ASP A 164 19.37 -5.12 0.83
N LEU A 165 20.10 -5.52 -0.22
CA LEU A 165 19.56 -6.39 -1.26
C LEU A 165 19.16 -7.77 -0.73
N ASP A 166 19.96 -8.37 0.13
CA ASP A 166 19.69 -9.68 0.74
C ASP A 166 18.46 -9.60 1.64
N THR A 167 18.35 -8.54 2.46
CA THR A 167 17.18 -8.29 3.29
C THR A 167 15.93 -8.08 2.43
N PHE A 168 16.02 -7.26 1.38
CA PHE A 168 14.90 -7.01 0.47
C PHE A 168 14.41 -8.29 -0.22
N LYS A 169 15.34 -9.14 -0.71
CA LYS A 169 15.00 -10.44 -1.31
C LYS A 169 14.34 -11.39 -0.32
N LYS A 170 14.80 -11.42 0.95
CA LYS A 170 14.14 -12.20 2.01
C LYS A 170 12.69 -11.78 2.20
N HIS A 171 12.40 -10.47 2.19
CA HIS A 171 11.02 -9.97 2.28
C HIS A 171 10.18 -10.34 1.05
N LEU A 172 10.77 -10.34 -0.16
CA LEU A 172 10.09 -10.83 -1.38
C LEU A 172 9.78 -12.34 -1.28
N GLU A 173 10.68 -13.16 -0.73
CA GLU A 173 10.43 -14.59 -0.49
C GLU A 173 9.26 -14.79 0.48
N ILE A 174 9.24 -14.06 1.59
CA ILE A 174 8.13 -14.09 2.55
C ILE A 174 6.81 -13.69 1.87
N ALA A 175 6.80 -12.62 1.08
CA ALA A 175 5.63 -12.17 0.34
C ALA A 175 5.11 -13.26 -0.63
N ASN A 176 6.00 -13.96 -1.32
CA ASN A 176 5.65 -15.06 -2.22
C ASN A 176 5.05 -16.26 -1.46
N ILE A 177 5.61 -16.65 -0.32
CA ILE A 177 5.06 -17.73 0.53
C ILE A 177 3.65 -17.36 1.01
N LEU A 178 3.43 -16.10 1.38
CA LEU A 178 2.12 -15.59 1.80
C LEU A 178 1.14 -15.42 0.63
N GLY A 179 1.61 -15.54 -0.62
CA GLY A 179 0.80 -15.38 -1.83
C GLY A 179 0.39 -13.92 -2.08
N MET A 180 1.20 -12.97 -1.63
CA MET A 180 0.98 -11.56 -1.88
C MET A 180 1.22 -11.20 -3.34
N ALA A 181 0.37 -10.34 -3.90
CA ALA A 181 0.62 -9.74 -5.20
C ALA A 181 1.49 -8.47 -5.11
N HIS A 182 1.59 -7.88 -3.93
CA HIS A 182 2.22 -6.58 -3.71
C HIS A 182 3.11 -6.59 -2.46
N MET A 183 4.17 -5.83 -2.48
CA MET A 183 5.01 -5.51 -1.31
C MET A 183 5.44 -4.04 -1.42
N GLY A 184 5.52 -3.35 -0.32
CA GLY A 184 5.89 -1.93 -0.33
C GLY A 184 6.31 -1.41 1.03
N THR A 185 6.00 -0.16 1.28
CA THR A 185 6.28 0.53 2.54
C THR A 185 5.09 1.38 2.96
N GLY A 186 4.94 1.62 4.26
CA GLY A 186 3.98 2.57 4.83
C GLY A 186 4.43 4.03 4.78
N GLY A 187 5.47 4.36 4.04
CA GLY A 187 6.00 5.72 3.93
C GLY A 187 6.07 6.24 2.50
N ASP A 188 6.29 7.54 2.40
CA ASP A 188 6.53 8.24 1.14
C ASP A 188 7.86 7.79 0.49
N PRO A 189 8.03 7.93 -0.83
CA PRO A 189 9.30 7.61 -1.51
C PRO A 189 10.49 8.37 -0.95
N THR A 190 10.27 9.61 -0.55
CA THR A 190 11.20 10.48 0.19
C THR A 190 10.41 11.58 0.92
N GLY A 191 10.92 12.05 2.05
CA GLY A 191 10.36 13.19 2.81
C GLY A 191 10.75 14.56 2.25
N SER A 192 11.61 14.63 1.22
CA SER A 192 12.15 15.89 0.68
C SER A 192 11.09 16.74 -0.04
N ALA A 193 11.33 18.05 -0.03
CA ALA A 193 10.59 19.00 -0.86
C ALA A 193 11.25 19.22 -2.24
N TYR A 194 12.50 18.80 -2.43
CA TYR A 194 13.33 19.18 -3.57
C TYR A 194 13.31 18.15 -4.68
N ARG A 195 13.21 18.62 -5.91
CA ARG A 195 13.13 17.79 -7.11
C ARG A 195 14.28 16.78 -7.24
N ALA A 196 15.51 17.20 -6.93
CA ALA A 196 16.68 16.32 -7.05
C ALA A 196 16.57 15.03 -6.19
N ASP A 197 16.01 15.15 -4.97
CA ASP A 197 15.83 13.99 -4.10
C ASP A 197 14.73 13.05 -4.61
N TRP A 198 13.71 13.58 -5.29
CA TRP A 198 12.70 12.77 -5.96
C TRP A 198 13.23 12.05 -7.19
N ASP A 199 14.20 12.66 -7.92
CA ASP A 199 14.92 11.99 -9.01
C ASP A 199 15.72 10.79 -8.47
N VAL A 200 16.46 10.97 -7.36
CA VAL A 200 17.20 9.90 -6.67
C VAL A 200 16.25 8.81 -6.15
N ALA A 201 15.14 9.20 -5.54
CA ALA A 201 14.12 8.25 -5.08
C ALA A 201 13.55 7.44 -6.24
N ALA A 202 13.26 8.07 -7.38
CA ALA A 202 12.73 7.38 -8.55
C ALA A 202 13.73 6.36 -9.15
N ASP A 203 15.01 6.69 -9.21
CA ASP A 203 16.06 5.76 -9.65
C ASP A 203 16.11 4.52 -8.73
N LYS A 204 16.09 4.73 -7.41
CA LYS A 204 16.04 3.67 -6.40
C LYS A 204 14.79 2.80 -6.55
N TRP A 205 13.61 3.42 -6.63
CA TRP A 205 12.34 2.71 -6.74
C TRP A 205 12.22 1.91 -8.05
N ASN A 206 12.70 2.45 -9.17
CA ASN A 206 12.76 1.72 -10.44
C ASN A 206 13.66 0.49 -10.34
N ALA A 207 14.83 0.61 -9.70
CA ALA A 207 15.75 -0.52 -9.51
C ALA A 207 15.16 -1.61 -8.62
N LEU A 208 14.59 -1.25 -7.46
CA LEU A 208 13.93 -2.18 -6.54
C LEU A 208 12.68 -2.82 -7.19
N GLY A 209 11.90 -2.03 -7.94
CA GLY A 209 10.73 -2.51 -8.65
C GLY A 209 11.07 -3.55 -9.70
N GLU A 210 12.19 -3.39 -10.42
CA GLU A 210 12.66 -4.39 -11.39
C GLU A 210 13.09 -5.70 -10.70
N ILE A 211 13.68 -5.63 -9.48
CA ILE A 211 14.00 -6.81 -8.67
C ILE A 211 12.70 -7.51 -8.22
N ALA A 212 11.75 -6.76 -7.64
CA ALA A 212 10.47 -7.29 -7.19
C ALA A 212 9.67 -7.93 -8.34
N ARG A 213 9.66 -7.30 -9.52
CA ARG A 213 8.98 -7.82 -10.71
C ARG A 213 9.52 -9.19 -11.16
N ARG A 214 10.83 -9.43 -11.05
CA ARG A 214 11.44 -10.75 -11.37
C ARG A 214 10.96 -11.84 -10.42
N GLU A 215 10.62 -11.48 -9.20
CA GLU A 215 10.03 -12.36 -8.20
C GLU A 215 8.48 -12.44 -8.29
N GLY A 216 7.88 -11.80 -9.30
CA GLY A 216 6.42 -11.79 -9.50
C GLY A 216 5.66 -10.84 -8.57
N ILE A 217 6.35 -10.00 -7.82
CA ILE A 217 5.78 -9.04 -6.86
C ILE A 217 5.73 -7.63 -7.46
N LYS A 218 4.62 -6.92 -7.25
CA LYS A 218 4.48 -5.51 -7.56
C LYS A 218 4.99 -4.68 -6.38
N LEU A 219 6.01 -3.87 -6.62
CA LEU A 219 6.52 -2.96 -5.60
C LEU A 219 5.67 -1.70 -5.54
N TYR A 220 5.18 -1.32 -4.36
CA TYR A 220 4.40 -0.10 -4.16
C TYR A 220 4.97 0.79 -3.06
N THR A 221 4.67 2.09 -3.16
CA THR A 221 4.88 3.06 -2.09
C THR A 221 3.53 3.57 -1.59
N HIS A 222 3.42 3.76 -0.29
CA HIS A 222 2.32 4.44 0.37
C HIS A 222 2.54 5.96 0.35
N ASN A 223 1.56 6.73 0.78
CA ASN A 223 1.67 8.17 0.93
C ASN A 223 1.06 8.70 2.21
N HIS A 224 1.66 9.77 2.73
CA HIS A 224 1.04 10.70 3.66
C HIS A 224 0.72 12.03 2.96
N ASP A 225 0.11 12.97 3.68
CA ASP A 225 -0.29 14.27 3.13
C ASP A 225 0.87 15.04 2.49
N ALA A 226 2.06 14.98 3.09
CA ALA A 226 3.26 15.66 2.62
C ALA A 226 3.68 15.27 1.20
N ALA A 227 3.41 14.05 0.74
CA ALA A 227 3.72 13.61 -0.62
C ALA A 227 2.90 14.35 -1.70
N TYR A 228 1.76 14.90 -1.32
CA TYR A 228 0.92 15.71 -2.21
C TYR A 228 1.21 17.22 -2.14
N GLY A 229 2.18 17.65 -1.32
CA GLY A 229 2.73 18.99 -1.35
C GLY A 229 3.46 19.29 -2.67
N PHE A 230 3.77 20.56 -2.91
CA PHE A 230 4.42 20.97 -4.15
C PHE A 230 5.93 20.77 -4.12
N LEU A 231 6.51 20.38 -5.25
CA LEU A 231 7.96 20.34 -5.44
C LEU A 231 8.53 21.76 -5.40
N LEU A 232 9.63 21.94 -4.71
CA LEU A 232 10.48 23.11 -4.85
C LEU A 232 11.50 22.84 -5.96
N ASP A 233 11.32 23.51 -7.10
CA ASP A 233 12.04 23.22 -8.34
C ASP A 233 12.55 24.48 -9.06
N GLY A 234 12.47 25.66 -8.39
CA GLY A 234 12.96 26.93 -8.95
C GLY A 234 12.87 28.11 -7.98
N GLY A 235 13.02 29.32 -8.53
CA GLY A 235 13.05 30.58 -7.77
C GLY A 235 14.41 30.88 -7.14
N PRO A 236 14.48 31.86 -6.22
CA PRO A 236 15.69 32.17 -5.46
C PRO A 236 16.11 30.96 -4.64
N LEU A 237 17.42 30.81 -4.44
CA LEU A 237 17.98 29.78 -3.58
C LEU A 237 17.98 30.26 -2.12
N ASP A 238 17.77 29.33 -1.19
CA ASP A 238 17.97 29.56 0.24
C ASP A 238 19.46 29.60 0.62
N ALA A 239 19.77 29.77 1.90
CA ALA A 239 21.16 29.81 2.40
C ALA A 239 21.92 28.48 2.22
N GLN A 240 21.21 27.37 1.99
CA GLN A 240 21.73 26.04 1.73
C GLN A 240 21.85 25.73 0.25
N GLY A 241 21.43 26.65 -0.63
CA GLY A 241 21.48 26.49 -2.08
C GLY A 241 20.26 25.77 -2.67
N ASN A 242 19.17 25.60 -1.92
CA ASN A 242 17.99 24.89 -2.37
C ASN A 242 16.97 25.87 -2.99
N PRO A 243 16.17 25.44 -3.99
CA PRO A 243 15.08 26.23 -4.56
C PRO A 243 13.97 26.48 -3.54
N THR A 244 13.37 27.68 -3.57
CA THR A 244 12.34 28.11 -2.61
C THR A 244 10.96 28.25 -3.22
N ARG A 245 10.79 27.97 -4.53
CA ARG A 245 9.54 28.16 -5.27
C ARG A 245 9.19 26.94 -6.10
N SER A 246 7.96 26.86 -6.54
CA SER A 246 7.39 25.71 -7.24
C SER A 246 6.86 26.07 -8.62
N SER A 247 7.00 25.13 -9.58
CA SER A 247 6.25 25.15 -10.85
C SER A 247 4.76 24.79 -10.69
N GLY A 248 4.31 24.40 -9.48
CA GLY A 248 2.96 23.94 -9.21
C GLY A 248 2.77 22.44 -9.42
N ILE A 249 3.85 21.69 -9.67
CA ILE A 249 3.82 20.23 -9.77
C ILE A 249 3.88 19.66 -8.36
N ARG A 250 2.99 18.70 -8.07
CA ARG A 250 3.00 17.97 -6.79
C ARG A 250 4.07 16.88 -6.79
N LYS A 251 4.67 16.63 -5.62
CA LYS A 251 5.77 15.68 -5.44
C LYS A 251 5.43 14.29 -5.96
N LEU A 252 4.27 13.74 -5.55
CA LEU A 252 3.88 12.39 -5.98
C LEU A 252 3.43 12.33 -7.45
N GLU A 253 2.87 13.41 -8.02
CA GLU A 253 2.59 13.50 -9.47
C GLU A 253 3.88 13.50 -10.28
N TYR A 254 4.92 14.19 -9.78
CA TYR A 254 6.25 14.14 -10.37
C TYR A 254 6.84 12.73 -10.32
N PHE A 255 6.78 12.08 -9.15
CA PHE A 255 7.26 10.70 -8.98
C PHE A 255 6.58 9.71 -9.94
N LEU A 256 5.26 9.81 -10.10
CA LEU A 256 4.51 9.03 -11.08
C LEU A 256 5.01 9.21 -12.51
N LYS A 257 5.38 10.45 -12.88
CA LYS A 257 5.87 10.79 -14.21
C LYS A 257 7.25 10.22 -14.52
N ILE A 258 8.14 10.16 -13.51
CA ILE A 258 9.54 9.78 -13.69
C ILE A 258 9.84 8.32 -13.33
N THR A 259 8.88 7.59 -12.73
CA THR A 259 9.01 6.15 -12.46
C THR A 259 8.41 5.29 -13.55
N ASP A 260 8.98 4.10 -13.78
CA ASP A 260 8.47 3.14 -14.76
C ASP A 260 7.13 2.55 -14.27
N PRO A 261 6.02 2.73 -15.02
CA PRO A 261 4.71 2.21 -14.66
C PRO A 261 4.61 0.67 -14.66
N LYS A 262 5.63 -0.03 -15.14
CA LYS A 262 5.67 -1.49 -15.16
C LYS A 262 6.32 -2.11 -13.93
N VAL A 263 6.98 -1.29 -13.10
CA VAL A 263 7.76 -1.80 -11.96
C VAL A 263 7.51 -1.05 -10.65
N VAL A 264 6.88 0.14 -10.70
CA VAL A 264 6.51 0.91 -9.49
C VAL A 264 5.01 1.15 -9.47
N TRP A 265 4.36 0.75 -8.40
CA TRP A 265 2.95 0.99 -8.11
C TRP A 265 2.81 1.91 -6.90
N LEU A 266 1.59 2.32 -6.61
CA LEU A 266 1.26 3.18 -5.48
C LEU A 266 0.07 2.60 -4.73
N GLU A 267 0.08 2.82 -3.44
CA GLU A 267 -1.06 2.69 -2.56
C GLU A 267 -1.49 4.11 -2.14
N MET A 268 -2.72 4.50 -2.49
CA MET A 268 -3.21 5.79 -2.02
C MET A 268 -3.87 5.64 -0.67
N ASP A 269 -3.34 6.33 0.34
CA ASP A 269 -4.11 6.63 1.53
C ASP A 269 -5.05 7.80 1.22
N ILE A 270 -6.35 7.48 1.20
CA ILE A 270 -7.39 8.44 0.77
C ILE A 270 -7.59 9.54 1.82
N PHE A 271 -7.43 9.21 3.12
CA PHE A 271 -7.51 10.22 4.18
C PHE A 271 -6.35 11.22 4.10
N TRP A 272 -5.11 10.74 3.95
CA TRP A 272 -3.97 11.63 3.81
C TRP A 272 -4.02 12.46 2.53
N ALA A 273 -4.57 11.90 1.45
CA ALA A 273 -4.86 12.65 0.23
C ALA A 273 -5.92 13.74 0.46
N HIS A 274 -6.93 13.47 1.31
CA HIS A 274 -7.94 14.45 1.71
C HIS A 274 -7.35 15.54 2.61
N VAL A 275 -6.51 15.17 3.59
CA VAL A 275 -5.76 16.14 4.41
C VAL A 275 -4.89 17.05 3.54
N ALA A 276 -4.29 16.52 2.48
CA ALA A 276 -3.48 17.30 1.55
C ALA A 276 -4.29 18.36 0.78
N GLN A 277 -5.57 18.14 0.50
CA GLN A 277 -6.46 19.16 -0.08
C GLN A 277 -6.60 20.36 0.86
N TYR A 278 -6.67 20.12 2.16
CA TYR A 278 -6.72 21.16 3.17
C TYR A 278 -5.37 21.89 3.31
N LYS A 279 -4.26 21.15 3.41
CA LYS A 279 -2.94 21.70 3.74
C LYS A 279 -2.20 22.32 2.56
N PHE A 280 -2.36 21.76 1.36
CA PHE A 280 -1.54 22.10 0.20
C PHE A 280 -2.39 22.56 -0.99
N HIS A 281 -3.22 23.58 -0.80
CA HIS A 281 -4.05 24.16 -1.86
C HIS A 281 -3.42 25.38 -2.53
N THR A 282 -2.36 25.96 -1.93
CA THR A 282 -1.64 27.12 -2.51
C THR A 282 -0.13 26.84 -2.55
N TYR A 283 0.58 27.54 -3.44
CA TYR A 283 2.04 27.50 -3.55
C TYR A 283 2.59 28.85 -4.04
N THR A 284 3.88 29.11 -3.79
CA THR A 284 4.59 30.24 -4.34
C THR A 284 5.19 29.87 -5.69
N ALA A 285 4.71 30.48 -6.77
CA ALA A 285 5.18 30.24 -8.14
C ALA A 285 6.57 30.85 -8.37
N HIS A 286 7.26 30.46 -9.47
CA HIS A 286 8.61 30.91 -9.81
C HIS A 286 8.72 32.44 -9.90
N ASP A 287 7.66 33.14 -10.30
CA ASP A 287 7.58 34.60 -10.34
C ASP A 287 7.35 35.28 -8.97
N GLY A 288 7.18 34.46 -7.91
CA GLY A 288 6.91 34.94 -6.56
C GLY A 288 5.44 35.16 -6.23
N SER A 289 4.54 34.99 -7.19
CA SER A 289 3.10 35.05 -6.94
C SER A 289 2.59 33.83 -6.17
N THR A 290 1.57 34.02 -5.30
CA THR A 290 0.82 32.92 -4.73
C THR A 290 -0.21 32.43 -5.74
N ARG A 291 -0.24 31.13 -5.97
CA ARG A 291 -1.20 30.47 -6.87
C ARG A 291 -1.98 29.38 -6.14
N GLU A 292 -3.23 29.20 -6.54
CA GLU A 292 -4.08 28.13 -6.04
C GLU A 292 -4.03 26.91 -6.98
N ASN A 293 -4.00 25.73 -6.39
CA ASN A 293 -4.11 24.45 -7.08
C ASN A 293 -4.72 23.44 -6.10
N VAL A 294 -6.04 23.25 -6.18
CA VAL A 294 -6.76 22.30 -5.32
C VAL A 294 -6.50 20.87 -5.82
N PHE A 295 -6.07 20.00 -4.92
CA PHE A 295 -5.79 18.60 -5.24
C PHE A 295 -7.09 17.82 -5.50
N ASP A 296 -7.11 16.99 -6.53
CA ASP A 296 -8.19 16.04 -6.84
C ASP A 296 -7.68 14.59 -6.73
N PRO A 297 -7.83 13.93 -5.56
CA PRO A 297 -7.35 12.57 -5.34
C PRO A 297 -7.93 11.55 -6.32
N ALA A 298 -9.25 11.56 -6.52
CA ALA A 298 -9.91 10.64 -7.43
C ALA A 298 -9.48 10.86 -8.89
N GLY A 299 -9.31 12.13 -9.31
CA GLY A 299 -8.79 12.48 -10.63
C GLY A 299 -7.36 12.00 -10.86
N LEU A 300 -6.49 12.07 -9.84
CA LEU A 300 -5.14 11.52 -9.93
C LEU A 300 -5.17 10.01 -10.19
N VAL A 301 -5.99 9.26 -9.43
CA VAL A 301 -6.15 7.82 -9.64
C VAL A 301 -6.72 7.51 -11.02
N VAL A 302 -7.75 8.21 -11.47
CA VAL A 302 -8.36 7.99 -12.80
C VAL A 302 -7.34 8.12 -13.92
N ARG A 303 -6.49 9.16 -13.87
CA ARG A 303 -5.43 9.37 -14.86
C ARG A 303 -4.32 8.30 -14.82
N ASN A 304 -4.16 7.62 -13.67
CA ASN A 304 -3.10 6.65 -13.40
C ASN A 304 -3.66 5.31 -12.87
N ASN A 305 -4.86 4.93 -13.27
CA ASN A 305 -5.66 3.86 -12.67
C ASN A 305 -4.88 2.58 -12.39
N LYS A 306 -4.10 2.09 -13.37
CA LYS A 306 -3.32 0.84 -13.24
C LYS A 306 -2.09 0.95 -12.32
N ARG A 307 -1.77 2.16 -11.85
CA ARG A 307 -0.69 2.39 -10.87
C ARG A 307 -1.17 2.28 -9.42
N TYR A 308 -2.49 2.20 -9.16
CA TYR A 308 -3.10 2.19 -7.82
C TYR A 308 -3.87 0.90 -7.54
N PRO A 309 -3.19 -0.25 -7.32
CA PRO A 309 -3.87 -1.51 -6.98
C PRO A 309 -4.44 -1.54 -5.56
N LEU A 310 -3.90 -0.73 -4.65
CA LEU A 310 -4.22 -0.70 -3.23
C LEU A 310 -4.68 0.71 -2.81
N PHE A 311 -5.55 0.74 -1.81
CA PHE A 311 -5.98 1.97 -1.13
C PHE A 311 -6.03 1.74 0.37
N HIS A 312 -5.59 2.71 1.17
CA HIS A 312 -6.02 2.81 2.56
C HIS A 312 -7.32 3.62 2.63
N ALA A 313 -8.36 2.95 3.13
CA ALA A 313 -9.67 3.52 3.38
C ALA A 313 -9.74 3.94 4.86
N LYS A 314 -9.29 5.15 5.14
CA LYS A 314 -9.15 5.79 6.45
C LYS A 314 -10.02 7.05 6.47
N ASP A 315 -10.73 7.34 7.55
CA ASP A 315 -11.70 8.44 7.61
C ASP A 315 -11.40 9.42 8.75
N GLY A 316 -11.98 10.59 8.68
CA GLY A 316 -11.79 11.64 9.67
C GLY A 316 -12.93 12.63 9.76
N VAL A 317 -12.99 13.33 10.89
CA VAL A 317 -13.87 14.49 11.13
C VAL A 317 -13.06 15.77 11.18
N VAL A 318 -13.64 16.89 10.78
CA VAL A 318 -12.96 18.18 10.79
C VAL A 318 -12.55 18.56 12.21
N ASN A 319 -11.29 18.89 12.40
CA ASN A 319 -10.74 19.48 13.62
C ASN A 319 -9.67 20.51 13.26
N THR A 320 -10.06 21.78 13.16
CA THR A 320 -9.17 22.88 12.80
C THR A 320 -8.18 23.27 13.89
N THR A 321 -8.28 22.66 15.08
CA THR A 321 -7.36 22.92 16.20
C THR A 321 -6.09 22.10 16.15
N ASN A 322 -6.02 21.06 15.30
CA ASN A 322 -4.80 20.31 15.05
C ASN A 322 -4.19 20.65 13.69
N GLY A 323 -2.88 20.36 13.52
CA GLY A 323 -2.14 20.71 12.31
C GLY A 323 -2.54 19.91 11.06
N MET A 324 -3.34 18.84 11.21
CA MET A 324 -3.88 18.08 10.09
C MET A 324 -5.22 18.65 9.58
N GLY A 325 -5.95 19.42 10.40
CA GLY A 325 -7.30 19.88 10.13
C GLY A 325 -8.39 18.84 10.39
N TYR A 326 -8.02 17.63 10.79
CA TYR A 326 -8.92 16.48 10.99
C TYR A 326 -8.48 15.60 12.15
N ASP A 327 -9.44 14.92 12.79
CA ASP A 327 -9.22 13.79 13.69
C ASP A 327 -9.64 12.50 13.00
N MET A 328 -8.84 11.43 13.13
CA MET A 328 -9.19 10.12 12.59
C MET A 328 -10.31 9.48 13.38
N VAL A 329 -11.27 8.90 12.65
CA VAL A 329 -12.43 8.18 13.19
C VAL A 329 -12.61 6.84 12.45
N PRO A 330 -13.44 5.90 12.94
CA PRO A 330 -13.72 4.66 12.25
C PRO A 330 -14.23 4.92 10.83
N PHE A 331 -13.74 4.13 9.87
CA PHE A 331 -14.12 4.28 8.46
C PHE A 331 -15.64 4.33 8.26
N GLY A 332 -16.10 5.32 7.49
CA GLY A 332 -17.50 5.57 7.16
C GLY A 332 -18.27 6.34 8.22
N THR A 333 -17.61 6.83 9.28
CA THR A 333 -18.21 7.72 10.29
C THR A 333 -17.71 9.16 10.20
N GLY A 334 -16.80 9.45 9.28
CA GLY A 334 -16.21 10.76 9.04
C GLY A 334 -16.89 11.52 7.89
N VAL A 335 -16.13 12.42 7.28
CA VAL A 335 -16.63 13.37 6.28
C VAL A 335 -16.21 13.05 4.83
N ILE A 336 -15.34 12.04 4.63
CA ILE A 336 -14.83 11.73 3.30
C ILE A 336 -15.91 11.01 2.47
N ASP A 337 -16.25 11.57 1.29
CA ASP A 337 -17.26 10.96 0.39
C ASP A 337 -16.66 9.79 -0.42
N TYR A 338 -16.55 8.64 0.23
CA TYR A 338 -16.08 7.40 -0.36
C TYR A 338 -16.98 6.89 -1.49
N THR A 339 -18.29 7.19 -1.43
CA THR A 339 -19.22 6.86 -2.50
C THR A 339 -18.85 7.55 -3.80
N THR A 340 -18.60 8.85 -3.74
CA THR A 340 -18.14 9.62 -4.91
C THR A 340 -16.74 9.19 -5.34
N PHE A 341 -15.80 8.98 -4.40
CA PHE A 341 -14.45 8.54 -4.73
C PHE A 341 -14.45 7.23 -5.53
N PHE A 342 -15.01 6.14 -4.98
CA PHE A 342 -15.01 4.84 -5.64
C PHE A 342 -15.91 4.80 -6.90
N SER A 343 -16.96 5.63 -6.98
CA SER A 343 -17.76 5.75 -8.20
C SER A 343 -16.95 6.38 -9.34
N ARG A 344 -16.13 7.37 -9.07
CA ARG A 344 -15.25 8.04 -10.06
C ARG A 344 -14.08 7.16 -10.48
N VAL A 345 -13.42 6.52 -9.52
CA VAL A 345 -12.25 5.67 -9.79
C VAL A 345 -12.63 4.43 -10.60
N GLY A 346 -13.81 3.85 -10.36
CA GLY A 346 -14.30 2.67 -11.10
C GLY A 346 -13.44 1.41 -10.86
N ASP A 347 -13.35 0.54 -11.86
CA ASP A 347 -12.54 -0.71 -11.90
C ASP A 347 -12.52 -1.52 -10.59
N ARG A 348 -13.69 -1.78 -10.02
CA ARG A 348 -13.92 -2.44 -8.73
C ARG A 348 -13.19 -3.78 -8.56
N ASN A 349 -12.86 -4.45 -9.66
CA ASN A 349 -12.17 -5.74 -9.66
C ASN A 349 -10.63 -5.59 -9.59
N TYR A 350 -10.10 -4.41 -9.88
CA TYR A 350 -8.66 -4.13 -9.83
C TYR A 350 -8.22 -3.63 -8.46
N HIS A 351 -8.96 -2.68 -7.89
CA HIS A 351 -8.61 -2.01 -6.64
C HIS A 351 -8.93 -2.86 -5.41
N ASN A 352 -8.08 -2.76 -4.39
CA ASN A 352 -8.20 -3.48 -3.13
C ASN A 352 -8.14 -2.44 -1.98
N PRO A 353 -9.31 -1.94 -1.52
CA PRO A 353 -9.34 -1.03 -0.37
C PRO A 353 -9.12 -1.80 0.94
N MET A 354 -8.17 -1.31 1.74
CA MET A 354 -7.87 -1.78 3.08
C MET A 354 -8.38 -0.75 4.09
N VAL A 355 -9.30 -1.13 4.95
CA VAL A 355 -9.73 -0.28 6.07
C VAL A 355 -8.55 -0.03 6.98
N GLU A 356 -8.33 1.23 7.35
CA GLU A 356 -7.30 1.62 8.30
C GLU A 356 -7.77 2.69 9.28
N GLN A 357 -7.21 2.65 10.49
CA GLN A 357 -7.30 3.71 11.48
C GLN A 357 -6.08 3.67 12.41
N ASP A 358 -5.21 4.69 12.34
CA ASP A 358 -3.94 4.71 13.07
C ASP A 358 -4.15 4.79 14.59
N ASN A 359 -5.17 5.52 15.04
CA ASN A 359 -5.52 5.70 16.45
C ASN A 359 -6.58 4.69 16.93
N ALA A 360 -6.79 3.56 16.22
CA ALA A 360 -7.75 2.54 16.66
C ALA A 360 -7.37 1.85 17.97
N PRO A 361 -6.09 1.52 18.25
CA PRO A 361 -5.70 1.00 19.57
C PRO A 361 -5.97 1.97 20.69
N SER A 362 -6.45 1.45 21.82
CA SER A 362 -6.72 2.23 23.03
C SER A 362 -6.13 1.55 24.26
N ALA A 363 -5.49 2.32 25.13
CA ALA A 363 -4.98 1.81 26.40
C ALA A 363 -6.10 1.58 27.44
N THR A 364 -7.21 2.30 27.29
CA THR A 364 -8.35 2.23 28.23
C THR A 364 -9.47 1.31 27.74
N ASP A 365 -9.49 0.97 26.44
CA ASP A 365 -10.42 0.00 25.83
C ASP A 365 -9.65 -0.97 24.93
N PRO A 366 -9.12 -2.07 25.46
CA PRO A 366 -8.33 -3.03 24.68
C PRO A 366 -9.09 -3.71 23.53
N GLY A 367 -10.43 -3.64 23.51
CA GLY A 367 -11.28 -4.17 22.43
C GLY A 367 -11.53 -3.19 21.28
N GLN A 368 -11.19 -1.90 21.47
CA GLN A 368 -11.58 -0.81 20.59
C GLN A 368 -11.14 -1.03 19.13
N SER A 369 -9.91 -1.44 18.90
CA SER A 369 -9.38 -1.61 17.53
C SER A 369 -10.16 -2.64 16.70
N LEU A 370 -10.52 -3.77 17.30
CA LEU A 370 -11.37 -4.78 16.67
C LEU A 370 -12.80 -4.28 16.46
N THR A 371 -13.35 -3.51 17.42
CA THR A 371 -14.67 -2.86 17.27
C THR A 371 -14.65 -1.87 16.10
N HIS A 372 -13.62 -1.04 15.99
CA HIS A 372 -13.46 -0.10 14.88
C HIS A 372 -13.24 -0.81 13.54
N ALA A 373 -12.48 -1.92 13.51
CA ALA A 373 -12.35 -2.75 12.31
C ALA A 373 -13.72 -3.33 11.89
N LYS A 374 -14.59 -3.73 12.83
CA LYS A 374 -15.96 -4.20 12.51
C LYS A 374 -16.82 -3.08 11.93
N ILE A 375 -16.81 -1.89 12.55
CA ILE A 375 -17.52 -0.70 12.03
C ILE A 375 -17.04 -0.39 10.61
N GLY A 376 -15.72 -0.38 10.40
CA GLY A 376 -15.13 -0.14 9.10
C GLY A 376 -15.56 -1.18 8.05
N TYR A 377 -15.63 -2.46 8.41
CA TYR A 377 -16.16 -3.49 7.51
C TYR A 377 -17.61 -3.23 7.10
N ASP A 378 -18.49 -2.94 8.08
CA ASP A 378 -19.91 -2.73 7.82
C ASP A 378 -20.12 -1.54 6.88
N ASN A 379 -19.42 -0.44 7.12
CA ASN A 379 -19.50 0.75 6.28
C ASN A 379 -18.90 0.52 4.88
N LEU A 380 -17.77 -0.20 4.77
CA LEU A 380 -17.19 -0.56 3.48
C LEU A 380 -18.15 -1.48 2.67
N ALA A 381 -18.81 -2.40 3.36
CA ALA A 381 -19.78 -3.31 2.77
C ALA A 381 -21.07 -2.61 2.33
N ALA A 382 -21.42 -1.50 2.97
CA ALA A 382 -22.62 -0.70 2.70
C ALA A 382 -22.44 0.29 1.54
N LEU A 383 -21.21 0.52 1.02
CA LEU A 383 -20.99 1.48 -0.05
C LEU A 383 -21.72 1.10 -1.33
N ARG A 384 -22.57 1.99 -1.81
CA ARG A 384 -23.36 1.81 -3.02
C ARG A 384 -23.20 3.01 -3.96
N ARG A 385 -23.28 2.75 -5.28
CA ARG A 385 -23.38 3.83 -6.26
C ARG A 385 -24.67 4.60 -6.03
N ARG A 386 -24.59 5.94 -6.02
CA ARG A 386 -25.80 6.78 -6.01
C ARG A 386 -26.54 6.56 -7.33
N ARG A 387 -27.84 6.29 -7.28
CA ARG A 387 -28.72 6.30 -8.46
C ARG A 387 -29.06 7.75 -8.73
N HIS A 388 -28.76 8.22 -9.93
CA HIS A 388 -29.17 9.54 -10.41
C HIS A 388 -30.60 9.47 -10.91
#